data_6f4088bebff0cb6a87d7297c54dd98b8
#
_entry.id   6f4088bebff0cb6a87d7297c54dd98b8
#
_cell.length_a   1.000
_cell.length_b   1.000
_cell.length_c   1.000
_cell.angle_alpha   90.00
_cell.angle_beta   90.00
_cell.angle_gamma   90.00
#
_symmetry.space_group_name_H-M   'P 1'
#
loop_
_entity.id
_entity.type
_entity.pdbx_description
1 polymer ?
#
loop_
_entity_poly.entity_id
_entity_poly.type
_entity_poly.pdbx_seq_one_letter_code
_entity_poly.pdbx_strand_id
1 'polypeptide(L)'
;MKSTSNRRTALKNMIAGAGVLSLPLSMTNVLAASNKALGPKLKGKINHSVCRWCYNKIPLETLALEAKKIGLTSIELCGQEEWPVLKKHGLTCALPWGEGLTRSIDKGFNDPKNHAELIKGFEDAIPKVQAAGYNQIICFSGNRNGMSDVDGIMNCAIGLRKLMPLAEKHNVTLVMELLNSKVNHKDYMCDRTEWGAGLCEMIGSEKFKLLYDIYHMQIMEGDVIATIRKYHKYISHYHTGGVPGRNEIDETQELYYPAIMKAITETGYKGFVGQEFVPSRKDDIASLKQGVTICDIA
;
A
#
# COMPACT_ATOMS: atom_id res chain seq x y z
N MET A 1 45.14 -49.75 -32.50
CA MET A 1 44.52 -49.60 -33.83
C MET A 1 43.09 -49.17 -33.59
N LYS A 2 42.73 -48.05 -34.17
CA LYS A 2 41.42 -47.35 -34.03
C LYS A 2 40.32 -48.05 -34.81
N SER A 3 39.12 -48.17 -34.26
CA SER A 3 37.90 -48.36 -35.07
C SER A 3 36.78 -47.46 -34.53
N THR A 4 36.40 -46.51 -35.34
CA THR A 4 35.31 -45.59 -35.21
C THR A 4 34.01 -46.28 -35.60
N SER A 5 33.01 -46.34 -34.72
CA SER A 5 31.65 -46.76 -35.04
C SER A 5 30.72 -45.56 -35.27
N ASN A 6 30.06 -45.62 -36.41
CA ASN A 6 29.36 -44.55 -37.10
C ASN A 6 27.87 -44.48 -36.65
N ARG A 7 27.42 -43.30 -36.25
CA ARG A 7 26.06 -43.01 -35.71
C ARG A 7 24.91 -42.99 -36.74
N ARG A 8 25.04 -43.70 -37.86
CA ARG A 8 24.05 -43.67 -38.95
C ARG A 8 23.21 -44.93 -39.15
N THR A 9 23.31 -45.94 -38.31
CA THR A 9 22.62 -47.23 -38.53
C THR A 9 21.45 -47.50 -37.58
N ALA A 10 21.03 -46.56 -36.74
CA ALA A 10 19.96 -46.76 -35.76
C ALA A 10 18.58 -46.23 -36.22
N LEU A 11 18.37 -45.83 -37.50
CA LEU A 11 17.15 -45.19 -37.95
C LEU A 11 16.42 -45.94 -39.06
N LYS A 12 16.53 -47.24 -39.21
CA LYS A 12 15.91 -47.99 -40.32
C LYS A 12 15.15 -49.26 -39.96
N ASN A 13 14.62 -49.43 -38.75
CA ASN A 13 13.73 -50.57 -38.52
C ASN A 13 12.63 -50.19 -37.53
N MET A 14 11.57 -49.52 -38.02
CA MET A 14 10.24 -49.49 -37.43
C MET A 14 9.22 -48.92 -38.41
N ILE A 15 8.92 -49.66 -39.47
CA ILE A 15 7.67 -49.50 -40.23
C ILE A 15 7.23 -50.90 -40.64
N ALA A 16 6.29 -51.49 -39.93
CA ALA A 16 5.28 -52.43 -40.43
C ALA A 16 4.40 -52.88 -39.29
N GLY A 17 3.12 -52.58 -39.33
CA GLY A 17 2.10 -53.04 -38.40
C GLY A 17 0.85 -52.15 -38.43
N ALA A 18 0.09 -52.26 -39.54
CA ALA A 18 -1.23 -51.62 -39.64
C ALA A 18 -2.24 -52.41 -38.76
N GLY A 19 -2.96 -51.66 -37.92
CA GLY A 19 -4.13 -52.12 -37.20
C GLY A 19 -5.09 -50.91 -36.99
N VAL A 20 -6.08 -50.80 -37.87
CA VAL A 20 -7.16 -49.78 -37.76
C VAL A 20 -8.12 -50.22 -36.66
N LEU A 21 -8.19 -49.46 -35.57
CA LEU A 21 -9.29 -49.47 -34.61
C LEU A 21 -9.79 -48.03 -34.42
N SER A 22 -10.94 -47.80 -35.01
CA SER A 22 -11.73 -46.59 -34.84
C SER A 22 -12.31 -46.53 -33.44
N LEU A 23 -11.91 -45.51 -32.64
CA LEU A 23 -12.59 -45.11 -31.41
C LEU A 23 -13.02 -43.65 -31.53
N PRO A 24 -14.19 -43.27 -30.97
CA PRO A 24 -14.79 -41.95 -31.22
C PRO A 24 -13.98 -40.82 -30.55
N LEU A 25 -13.84 -39.71 -31.27
CA LEU A 25 -13.31 -38.46 -30.72
C LEU A 25 -14.22 -38.01 -29.55
N SER A 26 -13.80 -38.29 -28.32
CA SER A 26 -14.26 -37.53 -27.19
C SER A 26 -13.52 -36.18 -27.23
N MET A 27 -14.29 -35.10 -27.39
CA MET A 27 -13.82 -33.74 -27.18
C MET A 27 -13.29 -33.62 -25.74
N THR A 28 -12.03 -33.90 -25.52
CA THR A 28 -11.35 -33.47 -24.32
C THR A 28 -11.12 -31.96 -24.43
N ASN A 29 -11.85 -31.22 -23.59
CA ASN A 29 -11.60 -29.81 -23.34
C ASN A 29 -10.09 -29.63 -23.03
N VAL A 30 -9.39 -29.07 -23.99
CA VAL A 30 -8.09 -28.42 -23.74
C VAL A 30 -8.42 -27.16 -22.97
N LEU A 31 -8.58 -27.30 -21.65
CA LEU A 31 -8.44 -26.18 -20.73
C LEU A 31 -7.07 -25.61 -20.97
N ALA A 32 -7.04 -24.49 -21.68
CA ALA A 32 -5.86 -23.66 -21.78
C ALA A 32 -5.39 -23.38 -20.34
N ALA A 33 -4.33 -24.08 -19.91
CA ALA A 33 -3.59 -23.69 -18.74
C ALA A 33 -3.10 -22.29 -19.00
N SER A 34 -3.79 -21.29 -18.44
CA SER A 34 -3.30 -19.94 -18.38
C SER A 34 -1.95 -20.03 -17.66
N ASN A 35 -0.86 -19.92 -18.40
CA ASN A 35 0.44 -19.63 -17.84
C ASN A 35 0.31 -18.31 -17.07
N LYS A 36 -0.11 -18.39 -15.81
CA LYS A 36 0.15 -17.35 -14.83
C LYS A 36 1.67 -17.29 -14.74
N ALA A 37 2.27 -16.36 -15.46
CA ALA A 37 3.61 -15.92 -15.16
C ALA A 37 3.54 -15.36 -13.73
N LEU A 38 3.81 -16.23 -12.75
CA LEU A 38 4.01 -15.81 -11.36
C LEU A 38 5.22 -14.87 -11.41
N GLY A 39 5.02 -13.63 -11.02
CA GLY A 39 6.11 -12.68 -10.81
C GLY A 39 7.16 -13.26 -9.85
N PRO A 40 8.33 -12.63 -9.69
CA PRO A 40 9.34 -13.08 -8.77
C PRO A 40 8.70 -13.24 -7.38
N LYS A 41 8.91 -14.39 -6.75
CA LYS A 41 8.36 -14.65 -5.42
C LYS A 41 9.05 -13.72 -4.43
N LEU A 42 8.32 -12.74 -3.91
CA LEU A 42 8.77 -11.87 -2.85
C LEU A 42 9.05 -12.68 -1.58
N LYS A 43 9.95 -12.19 -0.72
CA LYS A 43 10.40 -12.89 0.50
C LYS A 43 9.31 -13.02 1.57
N GLY A 44 8.26 -12.18 1.48
CA GLY A 44 7.02 -12.31 2.26
C GLY A 44 7.08 -11.78 3.68
N LYS A 45 8.13 -11.05 4.05
CA LYS A 45 8.18 -10.36 5.35
C LYS A 45 7.47 -9.01 5.35
N ILE A 46 7.40 -8.39 4.18
CA ILE A 46 6.68 -7.12 3.93
C ILE A 46 5.50 -7.40 3.01
N ASN A 47 4.32 -6.93 3.38
CA ASN A 47 3.17 -6.87 2.48
C ASN A 47 3.26 -5.56 1.69
N HIS A 48 3.52 -5.66 0.39
CA HIS A 48 3.70 -4.49 -0.45
C HIS A 48 2.40 -4.01 -1.06
N SER A 49 2.22 -2.69 -1.08
CA SER A 49 1.15 -1.97 -1.76
C SER A 49 1.74 -0.85 -2.64
N VAL A 50 0.91 -0.21 -3.45
CA VAL A 50 1.27 0.97 -4.23
C VAL A 50 0.14 1.99 -4.20
N CYS A 51 0.48 3.27 -4.01
CA CYS A 51 -0.47 4.37 -4.00
C CYS A 51 -0.92 4.72 -5.42
N ARG A 52 -2.23 4.63 -5.67
CA ARG A 52 -2.84 4.84 -6.98
C ARG A 52 -2.50 6.19 -7.60
N TRP A 53 -2.51 7.25 -6.81
CA TRP A 53 -2.31 8.61 -7.30
C TRP A 53 -0.93 8.87 -7.92
N CYS A 54 0.12 8.15 -7.47
CA CYS A 54 1.48 8.26 -8.02
C CYS A 54 1.57 7.75 -9.47
N TYR A 55 0.60 6.94 -9.89
CA TYR A 55 0.56 6.25 -11.19
C TYR A 55 -0.70 6.60 -11.99
N ASN A 56 -1.26 7.80 -11.80
CA ASN A 56 -2.51 8.25 -12.45
C ASN A 56 -2.46 8.24 -13.99
N LYS A 57 -1.27 8.34 -14.58
CA LYS A 57 -1.06 8.26 -16.02
C LYS A 57 -1.30 6.84 -16.58
N ILE A 58 -1.24 5.82 -15.73
CA ILE A 58 -1.44 4.41 -16.11
C ILE A 58 -2.91 4.04 -15.82
N PRO A 59 -3.67 3.48 -16.79
CA PRO A 59 -5.00 2.97 -16.50
C PRO A 59 -4.98 1.97 -15.35
N LEU A 60 -5.95 2.03 -14.43
CA LEU A 60 -5.96 1.20 -13.22
C LEU A 60 -5.91 -0.30 -13.54
N GLU A 61 -6.61 -0.75 -14.58
CA GLU A 61 -6.57 -2.14 -15.07
C GLU A 61 -5.14 -2.58 -15.42
N THR A 62 -4.39 -1.70 -16.10
CA THR A 62 -2.98 -1.95 -16.46
C THR A 62 -2.10 -1.98 -15.22
N LEU A 63 -2.26 -1.00 -14.32
CA LEU A 63 -1.51 -0.96 -13.06
C LEU A 63 -1.76 -2.21 -12.21
N ALA A 64 -3.01 -2.68 -12.16
CA ALA A 64 -3.38 -3.88 -11.43
C ALA A 64 -2.69 -5.14 -11.98
N LEU A 65 -2.62 -5.29 -13.30
CA LEU A 65 -1.90 -6.38 -13.95
C LEU A 65 -0.40 -6.33 -13.66
N GLU A 66 0.22 -5.16 -13.78
CA GLU A 66 1.64 -5.00 -13.51
C GLU A 66 1.98 -5.17 -12.03
N ALA A 67 1.15 -4.65 -11.11
CA ALA A 67 1.29 -4.87 -9.68
C ALA A 67 1.30 -6.37 -9.32
N LYS A 68 0.38 -7.15 -9.92
CA LYS A 68 0.36 -8.61 -9.76
C LYS A 68 1.62 -9.28 -10.29
N LYS A 69 2.15 -8.86 -11.45
CA LYS A 69 3.39 -9.39 -12.01
C LYS A 69 4.60 -9.10 -11.12
N ILE A 70 4.63 -7.95 -10.46
CA ILE A 70 5.67 -7.58 -9.49
C ILE A 70 5.54 -8.40 -8.21
N GLY A 71 4.33 -8.85 -7.86
CA GLY A 71 4.04 -9.62 -6.65
C GLY A 71 3.32 -8.82 -5.57
N LEU A 72 2.84 -7.60 -5.87
CA LEU A 72 2.02 -6.83 -4.94
C LEU A 72 0.66 -7.51 -4.72
N THR A 73 0.10 -7.28 -3.55
CA THR A 73 -1.22 -7.78 -3.18
C THR A 73 -2.24 -6.66 -2.95
N SER A 74 -1.79 -5.39 -3.04
CA SER A 74 -2.63 -4.21 -2.83
C SER A 74 -2.27 -3.07 -3.77
N ILE A 75 -3.31 -2.31 -4.16
CA ILE A 75 -3.20 -0.93 -4.65
C ILE A 75 -4.07 -0.10 -3.71
N GLU A 76 -3.56 0.99 -3.19
CA GLU A 76 -4.24 1.76 -2.16
C GLU A 76 -4.52 3.21 -2.57
N LEU A 77 -5.22 3.94 -1.69
CA LEU A 77 -5.76 5.27 -1.95
C LEU A 77 -6.70 5.26 -3.19
N CYS A 78 -7.43 4.16 -3.34
CA CYS A 78 -8.46 3.98 -4.36
C CYS A 78 -9.82 4.38 -3.83
N GLY A 79 -10.61 5.05 -4.66
CA GLY A 79 -12.01 5.34 -4.40
C GLY A 79 -12.91 4.10 -4.52
N GLN A 80 -14.13 4.22 -4.01
CA GLN A 80 -15.10 3.11 -4.00
C GLN A 80 -15.39 2.58 -5.42
N GLU A 81 -15.39 3.44 -6.41
CA GLU A 81 -15.60 3.14 -7.83
C GLU A 81 -14.47 2.29 -8.45
N GLU A 82 -13.27 2.35 -7.85
CA GLU A 82 -12.10 1.60 -8.31
C GLU A 82 -12.00 0.19 -7.70
N TRP A 83 -12.65 -0.07 -6.55
CA TRP A 83 -12.56 -1.35 -5.84
C TRP A 83 -12.96 -2.59 -6.66
N PRO A 84 -13.97 -2.53 -7.55
CA PRO A 84 -14.30 -3.68 -8.41
C PRO A 84 -13.14 -4.12 -9.31
N VAL A 85 -12.34 -3.18 -9.81
CA VAL A 85 -11.15 -3.48 -10.63
C VAL A 85 -10.11 -4.22 -9.79
N LEU A 86 -9.85 -3.77 -8.56
CA LEU A 86 -8.91 -4.44 -7.65
C LEU A 86 -9.36 -5.89 -7.39
N LYS A 87 -10.63 -6.09 -7.04
CA LYS A 87 -11.20 -7.42 -6.78
C LYS A 87 -11.09 -8.34 -8.00
N LYS A 88 -11.37 -7.84 -9.20
CA LYS A 88 -11.23 -8.59 -10.46
C LYS A 88 -9.82 -9.17 -10.63
N HIS A 89 -8.79 -8.43 -10.21
CA HIS A 89 -7.39 -8.87 -10.29
C HIS A 89 -6.89 -9.58 -9.03
N GLY A 90 -7.76 -9.84 -8.04
CA GLY A 90 -7.36 -10.45 -6.77
C GLY A 90 -6.38 -9.58 -5.96
N LEU A 91 -6.59 -8.27 -6.02
CA LEU A 91 -5.90 -7.27 -5.21
C LEU A 91 -6.83 -6.75 -4.11
N THR A 92 -6.26 -6.35 -2.98
CA THR A 92 -6.95 -5.59 -1.94
C THR A 92 -6.68 -4.08 -2.09
N CYS A 93 -7.39 -3.28 -1.29
CA CYS A 93 -7.06 -1.88 -1.04
C CYS A 93 -6.63 -1.76 0.42
N ALA A 94 -5.31 -1.65 0.66
CA ALA A 94 -4.77 -1.63 2.02
C ALA A 94 -5.24 -0.40 2.80
N LEU A 95 -5.36 0.73 2.12
CA LEU A 95 -5.81 1.99 2.69
C LEU A 95 -6.78 2.67 1.70
N PRO A 96 -8.10 2.44 1.82
CA PRO A 96 -9.10 3.10 1.01
C PRO A 96 -9.15 4.60 1.19
N TRP A 97 -9.43 5.30 0.10
CA TRP A 97 -9.88 6.67 0.10
C TRP A 97 -11.40 6.68 -0.10
N GLY A 98 -12.15 7.26 0.81
CA GLY A 98 -13.60 7.30 0.71
C GLY A 98 -14.09 8.45 -0.17
N GLU A 99 -15.06 8.19 -1.06
CA GLU A 99 -15.80 9.24 -1.75
C GLU A 99 -16.57 10.06 -0.71
N GLY A 100 -16.45 11.39 -0.78
CA GLY A 100 -17.02 12.31 0.23
C GLY A 100 -16.21 12.44 1.52
N LEU A 101 -15.19 11.60 1.73
CA LEU A 101 -14.22 11.77 2.80
C LEU A 101 -13.13 12.71 2.32
N THR A 102 -13.12 13.88 2.90
CA THR A 102 -12.08 14.90 2.80
C THR A 102 -11.09 14.70 1.64
N ARG A 103 -11.46 15.17 0.47
CA ARG A 103 -10.52 15.38 -0.64
C ARG A 103 -9.49 16.47 -0.29
N SER A 104 -9.55 16.97 0.93
CA SER A 104 -8.83 18.14 1.37
C SER A 104 -8.02 17.79 2.61
N ILE A 105 -6.72 17.63 2.42
CA ILE A 105 -5.74 17.45 3.50
C ILE A 105 -5.78 18.64 4.48
N ASP A 106 -6.12 19.83 3.99
CA ASP A 106 -6.16 21.09 4.73
C ASP A 106 -7.41 21.28 5.60
N LYS A 107 -8.51 20.56 5.32
CA LYS A 107 -9.76 20.60 6.10
C LYS A 107 -9.94 19.31 6.89
N GLY A 108 -9.38 19.25 8.06
CA GLY A 108 -9.37 18.04 8.88
C GLY A 108 -10.05 18.20 10.23
N PHE A 109 -9.78 17.24 11.11
CA PHE A 109 -10.43 17.15 12.43
C PHE A 109 -9.95 18.19 13.45
N ASN A 110 -8.87 18.94 13.17
CA ASN A 110 -8.42 20.02 14.05
C ASN A 110 -9.38 21.22 14.11
N ASP A 111 -10.18 21.45 13.06
CA ASP A 111 -11.19 22.50 13.06
C ASP A 111 -12.60 21.95 13.34
N PRO A 112 -13.22 22.30 14.49
CA PRO A 112 -14.58 21.86 14.83
C PRO A 112 -15.65 22.20 13.80
N LYS A 113 -15.41 23.20 12.95
CA LYS A 113 -16.36 23.56 11.88
C LYS A 113 -16.49 22.45 10.82
N ASN A 114 -15.46 21.62 10.68
CA ASN A 114 -15.45 20.50 9.73
C ASN A 114 -16.08 19.22 10.32
N HIS A 115 -16.26 19.14 11.66
CA HIS A 115 -16.63 17.89 12.30
C HIS A 115 -17.96 17.32 11.80
N ALA A 116 -18.98 18.14 11.59
CA ALA A 116 -20.29 17.63 11.16
C ALA A 116 -20.22 16.93 9.81
N GLU A 117 -19.53 17.52 8.85
CA GLU A 117 -19.33 16.97 7.50
C GLU A 117 -18.42 15.73 7.54
N LEU A 118 -17.27 15.82 8.25
CA LEU A 118 -16.33 14.72 8.36
C LEU A 118 -16.95 13.51 9.05
N ILE A 119 -17.62 13.70 10.19
CA ILE A 119 -18.24 12.62 10.94
C ILE A 119 -19.27 11.91 10.07
N LYS A 120 -20.16 12.67 9.41
CA LYS A 120 -21.14 12.09 8.50
C LYS A 120 -20.49 11.28 7.37
N GLY A 121 -19.43 11.82 6.74
CA GLY A 121 -18.69 11.11 5.69
C GLY A 121 -18.09 9.80 6.17
N PHE A 122 -17.48 9.78 7.36
CA PHE A 122 -16.92 8.55 7.95
C PHE A 122 -17.99 7.57 8.39
N GLU A 123 -19.13 8.04 8.93
CA GLU A 123 -20.29 7.19 9.24
C GLU A 123 -20.82 6.47 8.02
N ASP A 124 -20.86 7.14 6.87
CA ASP A 124 -21.28 6.56 5.59
C ASP A 124 -20.22 5.61 4.99
N ALA A 125 -18.92 5.88 5.18
CA ALA A 125 -17.83 5.14 4.56
C ALA A 125 -17.41 3.88 5.35
N ILE A 126 -17.35 3.94 6.67
CA ILE A 126 -16.88 2.82 7.51
C ILE A 126 -17.61 1.50 7.21
N PRO A 127 -18.97 1.46 7.15
CA PRO A 127 -19.67 0.23 6.78
C PRO A 127 -19.36 -0.27 5.36
N LYS A 128 -19.14 0.63 4.41
CA LYS A 128 -18.81 0.29 3.01
C LYS A 128 -17.41 -0.30 2.90
N VAL A 129 -16.44 0.26 3.63
CA VAL A 129 -15.07 -0.25 3.72
C VAL A 129 -15.08 -1.68 4.27
N GLN A 130 -15.77 -1.92 5.36
CA GLN A 130 -15.91 -3.25 5.96
C GLN A 130 -16.63 -4.23 5.01
N ALA A 131 -17.72 -3.83 4.37
CA ALA A 131 -18.46 -4.66 3.41
C ALA A 131 -17.62 -5.02 2.17
N ALA A 132 -16.66 -4.15 1.79
CA ALA A 132 -15.69 -4.42 0.73
C ALA A 132 -14.61 -5.41 1.16
N GLY A 133 -14.50 -5.73 2.45
CA GLY A 133 -13.46 -6.61 3.01
C GLY A 133 -12.19 -5.86 3.41
N TYR A 134 -12.25 -4.54 3.55
CA TYR A 134 -11.14 -3.70 3.99
C TYR A 134 -11.30 -3.32 5.47
N ASN A 135 -10.21 -2.95 6.12
CA ASN A 135 -10.19 -2.72 7.55
C ASN A 135 -9.48 -1.44 8.00
N GLN A 136 -9.10 -0.59 7.07
CA GLN A 136 -8.50 0.72 7.35
C GLN A 136 -9.14 1.79 6.46
N ILE A 137 -9.05 3.05 6.87
CA ILE A 137 -9.46 4.21 6.10
C ILE A 137 -8.62 5.41 6.51
N ILE A 138 -8.11 6.18 5.52
CA ILE A 138 -7.27 7.35 5.78
C ILE A 138 -8.08 8.53 6.31
N CYS A 139 -7.48 9.33 7.19
CA CYS A 139 -8.00 10.63 7.65
C CYS A 139 -6.88 11.65 7.84
N PHE A 140 -7.24 12.92 7.96
CA PHE A 140 -6.30 14.02 8.07
C PHE A 140 -6.62 14.95 9.24
N SER A 141 -5.56 15.56 9.80
CA SER A 141 -5.71 16.52 10.90
C SER A 141 -6.24 17.89 10.42
N GLY A 142 -5.86 18.30 9.21
CA GLY A 142 -6.10 19.66 8.70
C GLY A 142 -4.94 20.61 8.95
N ASN A 143 -5.03 21.82 8.39
CA ASN A 143 -4.05 22.88 8.60
C ASN A 143 -4.29 23.61 9.92
N ARG A 144 -3.22 24.16 10.52
CA ARG A 144 -3.26 24.88 11.80
C ARG A 144 -4.10 26.16 11.72
N ASN A 145 -3.95 26.92 10.66
CA ASN A 145 -4.60 28.26 10.52
C ASN A 145 -4.42 29.12 11.77
N GLY A 146 -3.19 29.10 12.34
CA GLY A 146 -2.87 29.83 13.57
C GLY A 146 -3.30 29.15 14.88
N MET A 147 -3.90 27.98 14.84
CA MET A 147 -4.29 27.18 16.01
C MET A 147 -3.06 26.60 16.71
N SER A 148 -3.09 26.56 18.03
CA SER A 148 -2.04 25.90 18.83
C SER A 148 -2.08 24.38 18.68
N ASP A 149 -0.94 23.70 18.90
CA ASP A 149 -0.87 22.23 18.90
C ASP A 149 -1.82 21.61 19.94
N VAL A 150 -1.98 22.28 21.11
CA VAL A 150 -2.88 21.83 22.17
C VAL A 150 -4.35 21.90 21.74
N ASP A 151 -4.78 23.04 21.19
CA ASP A 151 -6.15 23.19 20.72
C ASP A 151 -6.44 22.20 19.57
N GLY A 152 -5.48 22.06 18.65
CA GLY A 152 -5.62 21.16 17.50
C GLY A 152 -5.77 19.70 17.92
N ILE A 153 -4.98 19.20 18.86
CA ILE A 153 -5.07 17.82 19.34
C ILE A 153 -6.37 17.56 20.09
N MET A 154 -6.82 18.54 20.92
CA MET A 154 -8.10 18.47 21.62
C MET A 154 -9.28 18.40 20.65
N ASN A 155 -9.29 19.27 19.64
CA ASN A 155 -10.33 19.30 18.62
C ASN A 155 -10.37 18.00 17.81
N CYS A 156 -9.20 17.50 17.37
CA CYS A 156 -9.10 16.19 16.69
C CYS A 156 -9.69 15.07 17.56
N ALA A 157 -9.31 15.01 18.85
CA ALA A 157 -9.82 14.00 19.76
C ALA A 157 -11.34 14.07 19.95
N ILE A 158 -11.91 15.27 20.07
CA ILE A 158 -13.37 15.49 20.20
C ILE A 158 -14.12 14.96 18.96
N GLY A 159 -13.63 15.26 17.77
CA GLY A 159 -14.26 14.80 16.53
C GLY A 159 -14.13 13.31 16.32
N LEU A 160 -12.90 12.78 16.43
CA LEU A 160 -12.58 11.37 16.14
C LEU A 160 -13.21 10.40 17.15
N ARG A 161 -13.28 10.76 18.45
CA ARG A 161 -13.93 9.91 19.44
C ARG A 161 -15.39 9.60 19.11
N LYS A 162 -16.11 10.47 18.43
CA LYS A 162 -17.49 10.22 18.01
C LYS A 162 -17.60 9.07 17.01
N LEU A 163 -16.53 8.79 16.25
CA LEU A 163 -16.47 7.72 15.27
C LEU A 163 -16.01 6.39 15.85
N MET A 164 -15.34 6.37 17.03
CA MET A 164 -14.75 5.16 17.58
C MET A 164 -15.76 4.03 17.80
N PRO A 165 -16.96 4.26 18.37
CA PRO A 165 -17.94 3.18 18.55
C PRO A 165 -18.32 2.50 17.22
N LEU A 166 -18.44 3.27 16.13
CA LEU A 166 -18.74 2.74 14.80
C LEU A 166 -17.53 2.00 14.21
N ALA A 167 -16.34 2.58 14.33
CA ALA A 167 -15.08 1.99 13.88
C ALA A 167 -14.81 0.63 14.56
N GLU A 168 -15.04 0.55 15.88
CA GLU A 168 -14.92 -0.68 16.67
C GLU A 168 -15.96 -1.72 16.26
N LYS A 169 -17.22 -1.33 16.11
CA LYS A 169 -18.31 -2.20 15.64
C LYS A 169 -18.02 -2.84 14.28
N HIS A 170 -17.45 -2.08 13.35
CA HIS A 170 -17.15 -2.54 11.99
C HIS A 170 -15.72 -3.08 11.83
N ASN A 171 -14.92 -3.06 12.90
CA ASN A 171 -13.50 -3.45 12.87
C ASN A 171 -12.69 -2.69 11.80
N VAL A 172 -12.96 -1.40 11.60
CA VAL A 172 -12.25 -0.51 10.67
C VAL A 172 -11.42 0.50 11.46
N THR A 173 -10.14 0.61 11.14
CA THR A 173 -9.22 1.55 11.78
C THR A 173 -9.16 2.85 10.98
N LEU A 174 -9.39 3.98 11.64
CA LEU A 174 -9.11 5.29 11.08
C LEU A 174 -7.61 5.55 11.20
N VAL A 175 -6.96 5.88 10.10
CA VAL A 175 -5.51 6.03 10.04
C VAL A 175 -5.16 7.46 9.64
N MET A 176 -4.61 8.23 10.59
CA MET A 176 -4.21 9.62 10.34
C MET A 176 -2.81 9.68 9.77
N GLU A 177 -2.68 10.35 8.63
CA GLU A 177 -1.38 10.50 7.98
C GLU A 177 -0.55 11.60 8.61
N LEU A 178 0.73 11.28 8.83
CA LEU A 178 1.78 12.22 9.21
C LEU A 178 2.37 12.85 7.95
N LEU A 179 2.18 14.17 7.78
CA LEU A 179 2.66 14.90 6.61
C LEU A 179 3.69 15.98 7.00
N ASN A 180 4.59 16.33 6.08
CA ASN A 180 5.54 17.41 6.34
C ASN A 180 4.91 18.78 6.09
N SER A 181 5.04 19.68 7.07
CA SER A 181 4.66 21.09 6.95
C SER A 181 5.77 21.98 6.39
N LYS A 182 7.01 21.49 6.30
CA LYS A 182 8.16 22.26 5.83
C LYS A 182 8.16 22.49 4.33
N VAL A 183 7.73 21.49 3.53
CA VAL A 183 7.90 21.52 2.07
C VAL A 183 6.57 21.36 1.34
N ASN A 184 5.83 20.27 1.58
CA ASN A 184 4.71 19.86 0.73
C ASN A 184 3.34 20.34 1.23
N HIS A 185 3.08 20.28 2.53
CA HIS A 185 1.79 20.55 3.14
C HIS A 185 1.92 21.64 4.19
N LYS A 186 2.27 22.87 3.74
CA LYS A 186 2.46 24.00 4.64
C LYS A 186 1.29 24.12 5.60
N ASP A 187 1.64 24.34 6.89
CA ASP A 187 0.69 24.52 7.96
C ASP A 187 -0.11 23.28 8.40
N TYR A 188 0.18 22.08 7.85
CA TYR A 188 -0.48 20.85 8.29
C TYR A 188 -0.23 20.58 9.77
N MET A 189 -1.25 20.12 10.51
CA MET A 189 -1.19 20.01 11.98
C MET A 189 -0.45 18.76 12.46
N CYS A 190 -0.77 17.59 11.95
CA CYS A 190 -0.16 16.31 12.35
C CYS A 190 1.16 16.08 11.61
N ASP A 191 2.14 16.95 11.86
CA ASP A 191 3.43 16.96 11.17
C ASP A 191 4.60 16.40 12.01
N ARG A 192 4.28 15.80 13.19
CA ARG A 192 5.25 15.16 14.09
C ARG A 192 4.68 13.88 14.68
N THR A 193 5.52 12.86 14.75
CA THR A 193 5.12 11.55 15.29
C THR A 193 4.69 11.62 16.76
N GLU A 194 5.36 12.42 17.56
CA GLU A 194 5.00 12.61 18.98
C GLU A 194 3.60 13.19 19.15
N TRP A 195 3.24 14.20 18.35
CA TRP A 195 1.90 14.79 18.37
C TRP A 195 0.82 13.76 17.97
N GLY A 196 1.06 13.00 16.89
CA GLY A 196 0.15 11.95 16.44
C GLY A 196 0.00 10.83 17.47
N ALA A 197 1.09 10.41 18.11
CA ALA A 197 1.06 9.42 19.19
C ALA A 197 0.27 9.93 20.42
N GLY A 198 0.44 11.19 20.79
CA GLY A 198 -0.35 11.85 21.82
C GLY A 198 -1.85 11.86 21.50
N LEU A 199 -2.21 12.08 20.24
CA LEU A 199 -3.62 11.98 19.78
C LEU A 199 -4.15 10.55 19.92
N CYS A 200 -3.36 9.52 19.57
CA CYS A 200 -3.76 8.12 19.76
C CYS A 200 -4.02 7.81 21.24
N GLU A 201 -3.14 8.23 22.14
CA GLU A 201 -3.34 8.06 23.59
C GLU A 201 -4.59 8.79 24.09
N MET A 202 -4.80 10.02 23.61
CA MET A 202 -5.97 10.82 23.98
C MET A 202 -7.27 10.18 23.50
N ILE A 203 -7.31 9.60 22.30
CA ILE A 203 -8.49 8.91 21.77
C ILE A 203 -8.75 7.61 22.54
N GLY A 204 -7.69 6.84 22.84
CA GLY A 204 -7.74 5.64 23.67
C GLY A 204 -8.43 4.44 23.00
N SER A 205 -8.51 4.40 21.66
CA SER A 205 -9.08 3.28 20.90
C SER A 205 -8.06 2.67 19.96
N GLU A 206 -8.03 1.33 19.88
CA GLU A 206 -7.22 0.60 18.90
C GLU A 206 -7.69 0.80 17.44
N LYS A 207 -8.85 1.47 17.26
CA LYS A 207 -9.39 1.81 15.93
C LYS A 207 -9.03 3.22 15.47
N PHE A 208 -8.04 3.83 16.14
CA PHE A 208 -7.37 5.03 15.65
C PHE A 208 -5.85 4.83 15.70
N LYS A 209 -5.20 4.95 14.57
CA LYS A 209 -3.76 4.75 14.41
C LYS A 209 -3.18 5.80 13.46
N LEU A 210 -1.87 5.72 13.25
CA LEU A 210 -1.12 6.61 12.36
C LEU A 210 -0.67 5.86 11.10
N LEU A 211 -0.62 6.59 10.00
CA LEU A 211 0.20 6.31 8.85
C LEU A 211 1.53 7.06 9.04
N TYR A 212 2.62 6.31 9.10
CA TYR A 212 3.96 6.85 9.14
C TYR A 212 4.51 6.93 7.71
N ASP A 213 4.41 8.10 7.09
CA ASP A 213 5.05 8.34 5.80
C ASP A 213 6.52 8.67 6.03
N ILE A 214 7.39 7.76 5.60
CA ILE A 214 8.84 7.83 5.81
C ILE A 214 9.43 9.06 5.10
N TYR A 215 8.93 9.41 3.91
CA TYR A 215 9.35 10.61 3.19
C TYR A 215 9.05 11.87 4.00
N HIS A 216 7.81 11.98 4.49
CA HIS A 216 7.39 13.15 5.25
C HIS A 216 8.13 13.28 6.59
N MET A 217 8.30 12.17 7.29
CA MET A 217 8.93 12.20 8.62
C MET A 217 10.45 12.36 8.55
N GLN A 218 11.10 11.89 7.48
CA GLN A 218 12.50 12.22 7.25
C GLN A 218 12.71 13.74 7.13
N ILE A 219 11.85 14.44 6.39
CA ILE A 219 11.92 15.90 6.22
C ILE A 219 11.66 16.63 7.54
N MET A 220 10.70 16.13 8.34
CA MET A 220 10.29 16.79 9.58
C MET A 220 11.22 16.51 10.75
N GLU A 221 11.53 15.24 10.99
CA GLU A 221 12.13 14.77 12.23
C GLU A 221 13.50 14.10 11.99
N GLY A 222 13.70 13.41 10.87
CA GLY A 222 14.85 12.52 10.71
C GLY A 222 14.77 11.33 11.67
N ASP A 223 15.91 10.68 11.94
CA ASP A 223 16.06 9.55 12.89
C ASP A 223 14.93 8.49 12.79
N VAL A 224 14.54 8.17 11.53
CA VAL A 224 13.37 7.39 11.17
C VAL A 224 13.33 6.04 11.90
N ILE A 225 14.45 5.32 11.99
CA ILE A 225 14.52 4.00 12.59
C ILE A 225 14.23 4.05 14.10
N ALA A 226 14.83 5.01 14.83
CA ALA A 226 14.58 5.16 16.25
C ALA A 226 13.12 5.57 16.53
N THR A 227 12.58 6.48 15.71
CA THR A 227 11.19 6.93 15.78
C THR A 227 10.21 5.77 15.54
N ILE A 228 10.43 4.95 14.50
CA ILE A 228 9.61 3.74 14.24
C ILE A 228 9.64 2.81 15.45
N ARG A 229 10.81 2.47 15.98
CA ARG A 229 10.93 1.58 17.16
C ARG A 229 10.22 2.13 18.39
N LYS A 230 10.29 3.44 18.62
CA LYS A 230 9.65 4.10 19.78
C LYS A 230 8.13 4.12 19.67
N TYR A 231 7.60 4.40 18.46
CA TYR A 231 6.18 4.69 18.28
C TYR A 231 5.40 3.60 17.55
N HIS A 232 6.01 2.42 17.24
CA HIS A 232 5.40 1.35 16.44
C HIS A 232 3.99 0.95 16.88
N LYS A 233 3.67 0.97 18.16
CA LYS A 233 2.34 0.60 18.68
C LYS A 233 1.20 1.50 18.20
N TYR A 234 1.54 2.72 17.75
CA TYR A 234 0.57 3.67 17.20
C TYR A 234 0.47 3.63 15.67
N ILE A 235 1.38 2.92 14.99
CA ILE A 235 1.48 2.93 13.54
C ILE A 235 0.81 1.67 12.98
N SER A 236 -0.14 1.84 12.07
CA SER A 236 -0.83 0.75 11.38
C SER A 236 -0.58 0.73 9.86
N HIS A 237 0.11 1.73 9.34
CA HIS A 237 0.44 1.83 7.91
C HIS A 237 1.74 2.60 7.69
N TYR A 238 2.45 2.27 6.59
CA TYR A 238 3.69 2.95 6.21
C TYR A 238 3.66 3.34 4.74
N HIS A 239 4.18 4.54 4.42
CA HIS A 239 4.48 4.95 3.06
C HIS A 239 5.97 5.19 2.84
N THR A 240 6.42 5.01 1.58
CA THR A 240 7.81 5.22 1.16
C THR A 240 7.89 6.37 0.16
N GLY A 241 9.05 7.03 0.10
CA GLY A 241 9.37 8.04 -0.91
C GLY A 241 10.82 8.50 -0.78
N GLY A 242 11.48 8.78 -1.91
CA GLY A 242 12.87 9.25 -1.91
C GLY A 242 13.00 10.68 -1.39
N VAL A 243 13.97 10.94 -0.51
CA VAL A 243 14.26 12.27 0.01
C VAL A 243 15.63 12.71 -0.52
N PRO A 244 15.72 13.90 -1.15
CA PRO A 244 14.65 14.85 -1.45
C PRO A 244 13.79 14.44 -2.66
N GLY A 245 12.65 15.12 -2.86
CA GLY A 245 11.90 15.14 -4.12
C GLY A 245 10.75 14.16 -4.24
N ARG A 246 10.59 13.18 -3.32
CA ARG A 246 9.53 12.17 -3.32
C ARG A 246 9.56 11.26 -4.57
N ASN A 247 10.75 11.07 -5.14
CA ASN A 247 10.95 10.20 -6.31
C ASN A 247 11.38 8.78 -5.87
N GLU A 248 12.07 8.05 -6.77
CA GLU A 248 12.57 6.70 -6.54
C GLU A 248 13.35 6.58 -5.23
N ILE A 249 13.34 5.38 -4.63
CA ILE A 249 13.93 5.11 -3.32
C ILE A 249 15.28 4.37 -3.39
N ASP A 250 15.97 4.49 -4.51
CA ASP A 250 17.28 3.88 -4.75
C ASP A 250 18.46 4.73 -4.18
N GLU A 251 19.65 4.52 -4.72
CA GLU A 251 20.89 5.21 -4.27
C GLU A 251 20.96 6.71 -4.60
N THR A 252 19.97 7.26 -5.30
CA THR A 252 19.94 8.69 -5.68
C THR A 252 19.32 9.58 -4.61
N GLN A 253 18.95 9.02 -3.46
CA GLN A 253 18.31 9.70 -2.34
C GLN A 253 18.97 9.30 -0.99
N GLU A 254 18.60 9.96 0.11
CA GLU A 254 19.36 9.89 1.37
C GLU A 254 18.98 8.75 2.33
N LEU A 255 17.84 8.04 2.11
CA LEU A 255 17.33 7.01 3.01
C LEU A 255 17.83 5.61 2.63
N TYR A 256 18.29 4.85 3.62
CA TYR A 256 18.66 3.45 3.40
C TYR A 256 17.47 2.52 3.73
N TYR A 257 16.57 2.33 2.77
CA TYR A 257 15.33 1.59 2.92
C TYR A 257 15.48 0.15 3.44
N PRO A 258 16.49 -0.65 3.06
CA PRO A 258 16.64 -1.99 3.64
C PRO A 258 16.75 -1.99 5.17
N ALA A 259 17.45 -1.01 5.77
CA ALA A 259 17.54 -0.91 7.23
C ALA A 259 16.22 -0.44 7.86
N ILE A 260 15.49 0.45 7.19
CA ILE A 260 14.17 0.92 7.64
C ILE A 260 13.16 -0.24 7.63
N MET A 261 13.10 -1.02 6.54
CA MET A 261 12.23 -2.19 6.43
C MET A 261 12.56 -3.24 7.49
N LYS A 262 13.85 -3.45 7.79
CA LYS A 262 14.29 -4.32 8.89
C LYS A 262 13.74 -3.83 10.22
N ALA A 263 13.85 -2.53 10.52
CA ALA A 263 13.31 -1.95 11.74
C ALA A 263 11.79 -2.14 11.84
N ILE A 264 11.04 -1.94 10.75
CA ILE A 264 9.60 -2.18 10.69
C ILE A 264 9.27 -3.64 11.00
N THR A 265 9.96 -4.61 10.37
CA THR A 265 9.70 -6.04 10.61
C THR A 265 10.05 -6.49 12.02
N GLU A 266 11.10 -5.93 12.63
CA GLU A 266 11.51 -6.20 14.01
C GLU A 266 10.46 -5.77 15.04
N THR A 267 9.56 -4.81 14.73
CA THR A 267 8.44 -4.45 15.60
C THR A 267 7.31 -5.49 15.62
N GLY A 268 7.38 -6.51 14.76
CA GLY A 268 6.30 -7.49 14.57
C GLY A 268 5.20 -7.01 13.63
N TYR A 269 5.37 -5.89 12.94
CA TYR A 269 4.40 -5.34 12.00
C TYR A 269 4.01 -6.33 10.90
N LYS A 270 2.70 -6.41 10.60
CA LYS A 270 2.10 -7.31 9.60
C LYS A 270 1.18 -6.59 8.60
N GLY A 271 1.08 -5.28 8.71
CA GLY A 271 0.31 -4.46 7.78
C GLY A 271 1.03 -4.26 6.44
N PHE A 272 0.58 -3.30 5.67
CA PHE A 272 1.14 -2.97 4.37
C PHE A 272 2.15 -1.83 4.43
N VAL A 273 3.10 -1.87 3.50
CA VAL A 273 3.99 -0.75 3.17
C VAL A 273 3.65 -0.31 1.75
N GLY A 274 3.08 0.88 1.62
CA GLY A 274 2.70 1.49 0.34
C GLY A 274 3.87 2.22 -0.32
N GLN A 275 4.13 1.91 -1.60
CA GLN A 275 5.07 2.66 -2.42
C GLN A 275 4.39 3.97 -2.84
N GLU A 276 4.80 5.09 -2.25
CA GLU A 276 4.20 6.42 -2.49
C GLU A 276 5.22 7.43 -3.04
N PHE A 277 6.21 6.95 -3.74
CA PHE A 277 7.08 7.82 -4.51
C PHE A 277 6.48 8.11 -5.90
N VAL A 278 6.79 9.29 -6.45
CA VAL A 278 6.37 9.69 -7.79
C VAL A 278 7.50 9.34 -8.75
N PRO A 279 7.31 8.39 -9.69
CA PRO A 279 8.34 8.04 -10.65
C PRO A 279 8.81 9.25 -11.46
N SER A 280 10.12 9.45 -11.52
CA SER A 280 10.76 10.50 -12.32
C SER A 280 11.35 9.97 -13.64
N ARG A 281 11.46 8.65 -13.76
CA ARG A 281 12.03 7.95 -14.91
C ARG A 281 10.98 7.68 -15.99
N LYS A 282 11.44 7.31 -17.17
CA LYS A 282 10.58 7.04 -18.33
C LYS A 282 9.67 5.81 -18.13
N ASP A 283 10.12 4.81 -17.39
CA ASP A 283 9.39 3.57 -17.12
C ASP A 283 8.94 3.52 -15.64
N ASP A 284 7.71 3.99 -15.41
CA ASP A 284 7.10 4.05 -14.08
C ASP A 284 6.99 2.66 -13.44
N ILE A 285 6.72 1.62 -14.24
CA ILE A 285 6.58 0.24 -13.74
C ILE A 285 7.92 -0.36 -13.35
N ALA A 286 8.99 -0.05 -14.09
CA ALA A 286 10.33 -0.46 -13.70
C ALA A 286 10.76 0.21 -12.39
N SER A 287 10.43 1.50 -12.19
CA SER A 287 10.65 2.22 -10.95
C SER A 287 9.90 1.57 -9.78
N LEU A 288 8.62 1.23 -9.96
CA LEU A 288 7.82 0.51 -8.95
C LEU A 288 8.45 -0.83 -8.58
N LYS A 289 8.82 -1.63 -9.57
CA LYS A 289 9.46 -2.93 -9.35
C LYS A 289 10.78 -2.79 -8.59
N GLN A 290 11.59 -1.78 -8.90
CA GLN A 290 12.83 -1.49 -8.18
C GLN A 290 12.54 -1.14 -6.72
N GLY A 291 11.59 -0.23 -6.45
CA GLY A 291 11.21 0.18 -5.10
C GLY A 291 10.73 -1.00 -4.25
N VAL A 292 9.86 -1.84 -4.81
CA VAL A 292 9.41 -3.08 -4.14
C VAL A 292 10.59 -3.99 -3.85
N THR A 293 11.51 -4.19 -4.79
CA THR A 293 12.70 -5.05 -4.61
C THR A 293 13.62 -4.54 -3.51
N ILE A 294 13.83 -3.23 -3.41
CA ILE A 294 14.64 -2.60 -2.35
C ILE A 294 14.00 -2.83 -0.96
N CYS A 295 12.67 -2.75 -0.87
CA CYS A 295 11.93 -2.96 0.37
C CYS A 295 11.70 -4.43 0.72
N ASP A 296 11.89 -5.37 -0.22
CA ASP A 296 11.65 -6.80 -0.01
C ASP A 296 12.86 -7.47 0.66
N ILE A 297 12.96 -7.30 1.97
CA ILE A 297 14.07 -7.81 2.79
C ILE A 297 13.91 -9.28 3.19
N ALA A 298 15.06 -9.93 3.51
CA ALA A 298 15.11 -11.33 3.96
C ALA A 298 14.74 -11.50 5.45
#